data_30718691e489f4f9b99d32ed5f6e5548
#
_entry.id   30718691e489f4f9b99d32ed5f6e5548
#
_cell.length_a   1.000
_cell.length_b   1.000
_cell.length_c   1.000
_cell.angle_alpha   90.00
_cell.angle_beta   90.00
_cell.angle_gamma   90.00
#
_symmetry.space_group_name_H-M   'P 1'
#
loop_
_entity.id
_entity.type
_entity.pdbx_description
1 polymer ?
#
loop_
_entity_poly.entity_id
_entity_poly.type
_entity_poly.pdbx_seq_one_letter_code
_entity_poly.pdbx_strand_id
1 'polypeptide(L)'
;MEPSLQKPTMSCDSGPVERNIAGADPAKLTSMSVWLFYHFGDPADPEGMWDSGAVDPPEEEGRTFMQVLSEKYSPENFPYRRGPGMGVVVVPTLPQGSPMKDRLNLPSVLVLAGCGISHAGEQREIAAFCAHVMELDLSHNKFQDWHEISKIVSNIPNLDFLNLSSNPLSEVVLEPSGAKAFARVRRLVLNNTQVSWNTVLVLTREMPELEELFLCLNEYTTVSASTVPCPTLRLLHITDNNLQDWAEVRKIGPMFPGLETLVMSNCNLSSIQDSEEMLRRLFPNLRSINLHNSALNRWEDIEKLNQFPKLEDVRLQGIPLLQTYTNTERRSLMVSHLPSVSSLNGSVVTDGEREDSERFFIRYHVDYPEEELPYRYHCLVTKYGKLEPLAEIDLRPRCHAKVEVHCEDKVAEVSIRLDQTVAELKKQLRTVVQLSANQMRLYYIDKECVFGPEEMKYHTRALHSYSIQDGDELLVVPKAGRGTTTTAKPLSNLNSKTLTPPP
;
A
#
# COMPACT_ATOMS: atom_id res chain seq x y z
N MET A 1 -13.25 43.50 13.05
CA MET A 1 -12.59 43.92 11.78
C MET A 1 -11.32 43.08 11.67
N GLU A 2 -11.48 41.91 11.08
CA GLU A 2 -10.35 41.02 10.72
C GLU A 2 -10.08 41.13 9.23
N PRO A 3 -8.82 41.13 8.78
CA PRO A 3 -8.53 41.02 7.35
C PRO A 3 -8.30 39.54 6.96
N SER A 4 -9.09 39.07 6.01
CA SER A 4 -9.01 37.80 5.31
C SER A 4 -7.72 37.68 4.49
N LEU A 5 -6.94 36.63 4.73
CA LEU A 5 -5.84 36.18 3.89
C LEU A 5 -6.30 35.06 2.94
N GLN A 6 -6.33 35.36 1.66
CA GLN A 6 -6.51 34.43 0.57
C GLN A 6 -5.27 33.55 0.40
N LYS A 7 -5.46 32.21 0.34
CA LYS A 7 -4.45 31.24 -0.06
C LYS A 7 -4.46 31.07 -1.59
N PRO A 8 -3.30 30.93 -2.24
CA PRO A 8 -3.20 30.59 -3.66
C PRO A 8 -3.46 29.10 -3.88
N THR A 9 -4.32 28.79 -4.82
CA THR A 9 -4.58 27.45 -5.35
C THR A 9 -3.44 27.04 -6.29
N MET A 10 -2.70 25.98 -5.94
CA MET A 10 -1.82 25.26 -6.88
C MET A 10 -2.58 24.04 -7.39
N SER A 11 -2.78 23.98 -8.71
CA SER A 11 -3.23 22.80 -9.43
C SER A 11 -2.07 21.82 -9.55
N CYS A 12 -2.23 20.61 -9.05
CA CYS A 12 -1.33 19.50 -9.34
C CYS A 12 -2.04 18.55 -10.31
N ASP A 13 -1.56 18.55 -11.55
CA ASP A 13 -1.79 17.47 -12.52
C ASP A 13 -1.15 16.18 -11.99
N SER A 14 -1.95 15.19 -11.64
CA SER A 14 -1.49 13.83 -11.34
C SER A 14 -1.95 12.89 -12.45
N GLY A 15 -1.02 12.57 -13.37
CA GLY A 15 -1.16 11.45 -14.29
C GLY A 15 -1.18 10.10 -13.57
N PRO A 16 -1.73 9.03 -14.19
CA PRO A 16 -1.88 7.74 -13.55
C PRO A 16 -0.52 7.09 -13.26
N VAL A 17 -0.24 6.81 -12.00
CA VAL A 17 0.91 6.03 -11.56
C VAL A 17 0.57 4.54 -11.73
N GLU A 18 1.14 3.90 -12.74
CA GLU A 18 1.17 2.44 -12.84
C GLU A 18 1.93 1.86 -11.64
N ARG A 19 1.20 1.18 -10.74
CA ARG A 19 1.81 0.44 -9.63
C ARG A 19 2.26 -0.94 -10.12
N ASN A 20 3.55 -1.11 -10.25
CA ASN A 20 4.22 -2.41 -10.41
C ASN A 20 4.01 -3.26 -9.14
N ILE A 21 3.22 -4.32 -9.26
CA ILE A 21 3.08 -5.37 -8.25
C ILE A 21 4.18 -6.42 -8.54
N ALA A 22 5.39 -6.19 -8.02
CA ALA A 22 6.44 -7.18 -8.02
C ALA A 22 6.59 -7.76 -6.61
N GLY A 23 6.17 -9.02 -6.38
CA GLY A 23 6.48 -9.73 -5.15
C GLY A 23 5.54 -10.84 -4.68
N ALA A 24 4.43 -11.10 -5.36
CA ALA A 24 3.61 -12.27 -5.06
C ALA A 24 3.88 -13.37 -6.10
N ASP A 25 4.18 -14.58 -5.62
CA ASP A 25 4.36 -15.76 -6.47
C ASP A 25 3.04 -16.05 -7.24
N PRO A 26 2.99 -15.91 -8.58
CA PRO A 26 1.73 -16.03 -9.34
C PRO A 26 1.14 -17.44 -9.29
N ALA A 27 1.89 -18.43 -8.82
CA ALA A 27 1.46 -19.83 -8.75
C ALA A 27 0.62 -20.15 -7.50
N LYS A 28 0.50 -19.20 -6.54
CA LYS A 28 -0.28 -19.39 -5.30
C LYS A 28 -1.58 -18.60 -5.25
N LEU A 29 -1.86 -17.77 -6.23
CA LEU A 29 -3.14 -17.05 -6.33
C LEU A 29 -4.10 -17.89 -7.18
N THR A 30 -5.07 -18.54 -6.54
CA THR A 30 -6.21 -19.11 -7.26
C THR A 30 -6.98 -17.98 -7.96
N SER A 31 -7.61 -18.27 -9.10
CA SER A 31 -8.33 -17.28 -9.93
C SER A 31 -9.33 -16.42 -9.14
N MET A 32 -9.86 -16.96 -8.04
CA MET A 32 -10.83 -16.28 -7.16
C MET A 32 -10.17 -15.38 -6.11
N SER A 33 -8.96 -15.67 -5.66
CA SER A 33 -8.20 -14.76 -4.77
C SER A 33 -7.88 -13.45 -5.48
N VAL A 34 -7.60 -13.51 -6.79
CA VAL A 34 -7.43 -12.34 -7.66
C VAL A 34 -8.77 -11.59 -7.81
N TRP A 35 -9.88 -12.30 -7.93
CA TRP A 35 -11.22 -11.72 -8.10
C TRP A 35 -11.69 -10.99 -6.82
N LEU A 36 -11.48 -11.55 -5.64
CA LEU A 36 -11.74 -10.89 -4.35
C LEU A 36 -10.90 -9.61 -4.18
N PHE A 37 -9.66 -9.60 -4.67
CA PHE A 37 -8.78 -8.43 -4.60
C PHE A 37 -9.22 -7.28 -5.54
N TYR A 38 -9.78 -7.60 -6.72
CA TYR A 38 -10.22 -6.60 -7.71
C TYR A 38 -11.61 -6.03 -7.42
N HIS A 39 -12.49 -6.72 -6.67
CA HIS A 39 -13.84 -6.24 -6.36
C HIS A 39 -13.93 -5.46 -5.04
N PHE A 40 -12.90 -5.47 -4.20
CA PHE A 40 -12.79 -4.68 -2.98
C PHE A 40 -11.68 -3.61 -3.05
N GLY A 41 -11.24 -3.25 -4.26
CA GLY A 41 -10.30 -2.16 -4.50
C GLY A 41 -11.02 -0.82 -4.49
N ASP A 42 -10.67 0.01 -3.51
CA ASP A 42 -10.92 1.44 -3.36
C ASP A 42 -12.38 1.90 -3.13
N PRO A 43 -12.75 2.36 -1.92
CA PRO A 43 -14.06 2.93 -1.62
C PRO A 43 -14.21 4.41 -2.05
N ALA A 44 -13.55 4.84 -3.12
CA ALA A 44 -13.51 6.23 -3.56
C ALA A 44 -14.41 6.53 -4.79
N ASP A 45 -15.47 5.76 -5.05
CA ASP A 45 -16.46 6.17 -6.05
C ASP A 45 -17.90 5.89 -5.58
N PRO A 46 -18.55 6.85 -4.87
CA PRO A 46 -19.93 6.70 -4.41
C PRO A 46 -21.00 7.17 -5.41
N GLU A 47 -20.67 7.44 -6.67
CA GLU A 47 -21.66 7.91 -7.65
C GLU A 47 -21.71 7.06 -8.93
N GLY A 48 -22.08 5.77 -8.78
CA GLY A 48 -22.66 4.94 -9.83
C GLY A 48 -24.18 5.00 -9.77
N MET A 49 -24.77 6.04 -10.29
CA MET A 49 -26.18 6.34 -10.38
C MET A 49 -26.94 5.26 -11.13
N TRP A 50 -27.63 4.37 -10.41
CA TRP A 50 -28.69 3.53 -10.97
C TRP A 50 -30.04 4.19 -10.67
N ASP A 51 -30.43 5.09 -11.56
CA ASP A 51 -31.80 5.57 -11.64
C ASP A 51 -32.62 4.48 -12.36
N SER A 52 -33.33 3.67 -11.58
CA SER A 52 -34.40 2.82 -12.10
C SER A 52 -35.72 3.20 -11.43
N GLY A 53 -36.34 4.22 -11.99
CA GLY A 53 -37.80 4.41 -11.88
C GLY A 53 -38.50 3.21 -12.49
N ALA A 54 -38.59 2.10 -11.75
CA ALA A 54 -39.42 0.95 -12.10
C ALA A 54 -40.42 0.73 -10.97
N VAL A 55 -41.68 0.79 -11.34
CA VAL A 55 -42.85 0.33 -10.61
C VAL A 55 -42.56 -1.08 -10.09
N ASP A 56 -42.76 -1.33 -8.78
CA ASP A 56 -42.66 -2.66 -8.17
C ASP A 56 -43.43 -3.68 -9.01
N PRO A 57 -42.75 -4.67 -9.60
CA PRO A 57 -43.46 -5.79 -10.22
C PRO A 57 -44.09 -6.64 -9.12
N PRO A 58 -45.20 -7.40 -9.40
CA PRO A 58 -45.80 -8.28 -8.45
C PRO A 58 -44.78 -9.28 -7.90
N GLU A 59 -44.92 -9.71 -6.64
CA GLU A 59 -44.04 -10.64 -5.94
C GLU A 59 -43.69 -11.82 -6.87
N GLU A 60 -42.55 -11.75 -7.53
CA GLU A 60 -42.05 -12.86 -8.36
C GLU A 60 -41.73 -14.03 -7.45
N GLU A 61 -42.37 -15.17 -7.66
CA GLU A 61 -41.96 -16.45 -7.09
C GLU A 61 -40.45 -16.59 -7.28
N GLY A 62 -39.72 -16.75 -6.16
CA GLY A 62 -38.25 -16.73 -6.17
C GLY A 62 -37.69 -17.83 -7.10
N ARG A 63 -36.66 -17.49 -7.85
CA ARG A 63 -36.02 -18.40 -8.81
C ARG A 63 -35.29 -19.53 -8.10
N THR A 64 -35.26 -20.71 -8.67
CA THR A 64 -34.48 -21.81 -8.13
C THR A 64 -33.08 -21.87 -8.73
N PHE A 65 -32.14 -22.41 -7.96
CA PHE A 65 -30.74 -22.63 -8.40
C PHE A 65 -30.71 -23.45 -9.71
N MET A 66 -31.53 -24.51 -9.83
CA MET A 66 -31.56 -25.34 -11.04
C MET A 66 -32.14 -24.61 -12.27
N GLN A 67 -33.14 -23.75 -12.07
CA GLN A 67 -33.66 -22.92 -13.18
C GLN A 67 -32.58 -22.02 -13.73
N VAL A 68 -31.89 -21.23 -12.84
CA VAL A 68 -30.85 -20.32 -13.23
C VAL A 68 -29.66 -21.04 -13.85
N LEU A 69 -29.26 -22.17 -13.28
CA LEU A 69 -28.20 -23.00 -13.82
C LEU A 69 -28.49 -23.44 -15.26
N SER A 70 -29.71 -23.97 -15.47
CA SER A 70 -30.17 -24.44 -16.78
C SER A 70 -30.22 -23.29 -17.80
N GLU A 71 -30.69 -22.11 -17.42
CA GLU A 71 -30.74 -20.95 -18.29
C GLU A 71 -29.33 -20.45 -18.63
N LYS A 72 -28.49 -20.29 -17.63
CA LYS A 72 -27.17 -19.69 -17.82
C LYS A 72 -26.19 -20.57 -18.57
N TYR A 73 -26.22 -21.87 -18.33
CA TYR A 73 -25.31 -22.86 -18.90
C TYR A 73 -25.94 -23.74 -19.98
N SER A 74 -27.17 -23.42 -20.45
CA SER A 74 -27.75 -24.07 -21.63
C SER A 74 -26.87 -23.87 -22.86
N PRO A 75 -26.63 -24.90 -23.67
CA PRO A 75 -25.90 -24.79 -24.92
C PRO A 75 -26.44 -23.71 -25.86
N GLU A 76 -27.72 -23.40 -25.77
CA GLU A 76 -28.41 -22.38 -26.57
C GLU A 76 -28.00 -20.95 -26.18
N ASN A 77 -27.64 -20.74 -24.91
CA ASN A 77 -27.27 -19.45 -24.35
C ASN A 77 -25.76 -19.21 -24.31
N PHE A 78 -24.94 -20.21 -24.65
CA PHE A 78 -23.48 -20.06 -24.78
C PHE A 78 -23.10 -19.90 -26.27
N PRO A 79 -23.16 -18.66 -26.83
CA PRO A 79 -22.57 -18.43 -28.14
C PRO A 79 -21.06 -18.59 -28.01
N TYR A 80 -20.51 -19.52 -28.78
CA TYR A 80 -19.09 -19.86 -28.84
C TYR A 80 -18.19 -18.60 -28.78
N ARG A 81 -17.43 -18.44 -27.71
CA ARG A 81 -16.36 -17.44 -27.67
C ARG A 81 -15.24 -17.92 -28.59
N ARG A 82 -15.10 -17.27 -29.74
CA ARG A 82 -13.89 -17.36 -30.55
C ARG A 82 -12.73 -16.75 -29.76
N GLY A 83 -11.88 -17.59 -29.16
CA GLY A 83 -10.55 -17.16 -28.72
C GLY A 83 -9.70 -16.89 -29.97
N PRO A 84 -8.85 -15.85 -29.98
CA PRO A 84 -7.92 -15.62 -31.08
C PRO A 84 -6.95 -16.81 -31.13
N GLY A 85 -7.07 -17.65 -32.20
CA GLY A 85 -6.09 -18.70 -32.49
C GLY A 85 -6.54 -20.15 -32.32
N MET A 86 -7.75 -20.43 -31.85
CA MET A 86 -8.28 -21.80 -31.83
C MET A 86 -9.36 -22.01 -32.91
N GLY A 87 -9.22 -23.09 -33.68
CA GLY A 87 -10.19 -23.51 -34.67
C GLY A 87 -11.59 -23.71 -34.05
N VAL A 88 -12.62 -23.57 -34.87
CA VAL A 88 -14.02 -23.76 -34.49
C VAL A 88 -14.20 -25.18 -33.97
N VAL A 89 -14.37 -25.33 -32.64
CA VAL A 89 -14.87 -26.60 -32.09
C VAL A 89 -16.37 -26.63 -32.31
N VAL A 90 -16.81 -27.36 -33.30
CA VAL A 90 -18.22 -27.66 -33.51
C VAL A 90 -18.62 -28.65 -32.43
N VAL A 91 -19.32 -28.17 -31.41
CA VAL A 91 -20.03 -29.09 -30.49
C VAL A 91 -21.19 -29.68 -31.28
N PRO A 92 -21.30 -31.01 -31.37
CA PRO A 92 -22.43 -31.67 -32.07
C PRO A 92 -23.73 -31.20 -31.43
N THR A 93 -24.64 -30.66 -32.23
CA THR A 93 -26.02 -30.43 -31.79
C THR A 93 -26.64 -31.78 -31.45
N LEU A 94 -26.85 -32.03 -30.17
CA LEU A 94 -27.53 -33.24 -29.68
C LEU A 94 -28.99 -33.25 -30.16
N PRO A 95 -29.55 -34.44 -30.51
CA PRO A 95 -30.92 -34.56 -30.98
C PRO A 95 -31.92 -33.96 -29.98
N GLN A 96 -32.94 -33.25 -30.49
CA GLN A 96 -34.07 -32.82 -29.67
C GLN A 96 -34.68 -34.04 -28.99
N GLY A 97 -34.65 -34.09 -27.65
CA GLY A 97 -35.16 -35.21 -26.86
C GLY A 97 -34.14 -35.91 -25.97
N SER A 98 -32.86 -35.55 -26.05
CA SER A 98 -31.86 -36.06 -25.11
C SER A 98 -32.19 -35.65 -23.67
N PRO A 99 -31.95 -36.53 -22.67
CA PRO A 99 -32.10 -36.19 -21.27
C PRO A 99 -31.29 -34.93 -20.93
N MET A 100 -31.79 -34.10 -20.02
CA MET A 100 -31.13 -32.85 -19.61
C MET A 100 -29.65 -33.05 -19.21
N LYS A 101 -29.32 -34.23 -18.71
CA LYS A 101 -27.97 -34.69 -18.34
C LYS A 101 -26.96 -34.60 -19.50
N ASP A 102 -27.36 -34.78 -20.73
CA ASP A 102 -26.48 -34.75 -21.90
C ASP A 102 -26.35 -33.34 -22.50
N ARG A 103 -27.07 -32.35 -21.96
CA ARG A 103 -27.14 -30.98 -22.47
C ARG A 103 -26.32 -29.95 -21.66
N LEU A 104 -26.07 -30.22 -20.37
CA LEU A 104 -25.35 -29.30 -19.49
C LEU A 104 -23.91 -29.76 -19.31
N ASN A 105 -22.95 -29.03 -19.90
CA ASN A 105 -21.53 -29.19 -19.64
C ASN A 105 -21.07 -28.07 -18.69
N LEU A 106 -21.20 -28.30 -17.39
CA LEU A 106 -20.89 -27.32 -16.37
C LEU A 106 -19.38 -27.26 -16.09
N PRO A 107 -18.78 -26.07 -15.91
CA PRO A 107 -17.43 -25.95 -15.42
C PRO A 107 -17.34 -26.32 -13.92
N SER A 108 -16.11 -26.57 -13.43
CA SER A 108 -15.86 -26.81 -11.99
C SER A 108 -16.04 -25.56 -11.12
N VAL A 109 -16.10 -24.38 -11.72
CA VAL A 109 -16.34 -23.09 -11.09
C VAL A 109 -17.65 -22.52 -11.62
N LEU A 110 -18.64 -22.37 -10.75
CA LEU A 110 -19.94 -21.80 -11.09
C LEU A 110 -20.10 -20.41 -10.46
N VAL A 111 -20.36 -19.40 -11.28
CA VAL A 111 -20.64 -18.03 -10.85
C VAL A 111 -22.10 -17.71 -11.15
N LEU A 112 -22.94 -17.67 -10.12
CA LEU A 112 -24.38 -17.39 -10.17
C LEU A 112 -24.75 -16.16 -9.34
N ALA A 113 -23.82 -15.20 -9.25
CA ALA A 113 -24.03 -13.96 -8.51
C ALA A 113 -25.12 -13.10 -9.14
N GLY A 114 -25.98 -12.49 -8.31
CA GLY A 114 -27.00 -11.55 -8.74
C GLY A 114 -28.11 -12.13 -9.63
N CYS A 115 -28.36 -13.43 -9.54
CA CYS A 115 -29.32 -14.12 -10.40
C CYS A 115 -30.73 -14.21 -9.82
N GLY A 116 -30.99 -13.64 -8.64
CA GLY A 116 -32.32 -13.67 -7.97
C GLY A 116 -32.69 -15.01 -7.40
N ILE A 117 -31.73 -15.88 -7.11
CA ILE A 117 -31.96 -17.22 -6.59
C ILE A 117 -32.39 -17.15 -5.12
N SER A 118 -33.42 -17.86 -4.76
CA SER A 118 -33.93 -17.96 -3.37
C SER A 118 -34.12 -19.41 -2.89
N HIS A 119 -34.20 -20.39 -3.81
CA HIS A 119 -34.49 -21.80 -3.53
C HIS A 119 -33.52 -22.73 -4.27
N ALA A 120 -33.32 -23.91 -3.75
CA ALA A 120 -32.46 -24.94 -4.35
C ALA A 120 -33.02 -25.53 -5.66
N GLY A 121 -34.31 -25.87 -5.67
CA GLY A 121 -34.90 -26.70 -6.68
C GLY A 121 -34.71 -28.19 -6.39
N GLU A 122 -34.76 -29.03 -7.43
CA GLU A 122 -34.71 -30.48 -7.30
C GLU A 122 -33.30 -30.99 -6.94
N GLN A 123 -33.19 -31.59 -5.74
CA GLN A 123 -31.89 -32.08 -5.20
C GLN A 123 -31.24 -33.15 -6.08
N ARG A 124 -32.07 -34.02 -6.72
CA ARG A 124 -31.56 -35.07 -7.61
C ARG A 124 -30.88 -34.51 -8.84
N GLU A 125 -31.38 -33.39 -9.35
CA GLU A 125 -30.77 -32.68 -10.47
C GLU A 125 -29.46 -32.02 -10.06
N ILE A 126 -29.43 -31.37 -8.90
CA ILE A 126 -28.19 -30.79 -8.35
C ILE A 126 -27.11 -31.87 -8.25
N ALA A 127 -27.41 -32.99 -7.63
CA ALA A 127 -26.47 -34.11 -7.50
C ALA A 127 -26.00 -34.68 -8.85
N ALA A 128 -26.92 -34.73 -9.84
CA ALA A 128 -26.59 -35.27 -11.15
C ALA A 128 -25.67 -34.35 -11.97
N PHE A 129 -25.86 -33.04 -11.89
CA PHE A 129 -25.13 -32.07 -12.73
C PHE A 129 -23.93 -31.44 -12.05
N CYS A 130 -23.98 -31.23 -10.71
CA CYS A 130 -23.02 -30.42 -9.99
C CYS A 130 -22.00 -31.24 -9.17
N ALA A 131 -21.97 -32.57 -9.25
CA ALA A 131 -21.08 -33.40 -8.43
C ALA A 131 -19.59 -33.10 -8.58
N HIS A 132 -19.16 -32.54 -9.71
CA HIS A 132 -17.78 -32.18 -10.02
C HIS A 132 -17.44 -30.72 -9.73
N VAL A 133 -18.41 -29.91 -9.29
CA VAL A 133 -18.21 -28.49 -8.97
C VAL A 133 -17.36 -28.35 -7.71
N MET A 134 -16.36 -27.48 -7.77
CA MET A 134 -15.43 -27.20 -6.68
C MET A 134 -15.60 -25.81 -6.11
N GLU A 135 -16.00 -24.85 -6.93
CA GLU A 135 -16.19 -23.46 -6.51
C GLU A 135 -17.58 -22.96 -6.93
N LEU A 136 -18.32 -22.39 -5.99
CA LEU A 136 -19.67 -21.89 -6.21
C LEU A 136 -19.83 -20.48 -5.64
N ASP A 137 -20.16 -19.54 -6.51
CA ASP A 137 -20.52 -18.16 -6.15
C ASP A 137 -22.03 -17.96 -6.26
N LEU A 138 -22.68 -17.79 -5.12
CA LEU A 138 -24.09 -17.47 -4.95
C LEU A 138 -24.29 -16.08 -4.35
N SER A 139 -23.32 -15.18 -4.45
CA SER A 139 -23.42 -13.83 -3.90
C SER A 139 -24.53 -13.01 -4.53
N HIS A 140 -25.02 -12.00 -3.81
CA HIS A 140 -26.05 -11.07 -4.27
C HIS A 140 -27.35 -11.75 -4.75
N ASN A 141 -27.73 -12.84 -4.09
CA ASN A 141 -28.97 -13.54 -4.36
C ASN A 141 -30.02 -13.23 -3.25
N LYS A 142 -31.12 -13.98 -3.25
CA LYS A 142 -32.24 -13.75 -2.34
C LYS A 142 -32.43 -14.91 -1.33
N PHE A 143 -31.33 -15.62 -0.98
CA PHE A 143 -31.42 -16.66 0.02
C PHE A 143 -31.72 -16.08 1.40
N GLN A 144 -32.79 -16.53 2.01
CA GLN A 144 -33.21 -16.19 3.37
C GLN A 144 -33.22 -17.40 4.30
N ASP A 145 -33.07 -18.61 3.75
CA ASP A 145 -33.13 -19.86 4.50
C ASP A 145 -31.89 -20.72 4.30
N TRP A 146 -31.23 -21.07 5.39
CA TRP A 146 -30.10 -21.99 5.42
C TRP A 146 -30.47 -23.40 4.90
N HIS A 147 -31.74 -23.80 5.03
CA HIS A 147 -32.18 -25.08 4.55
C HIS A 147 -32.05 -25.20 3.02
N GLU A 148 -32.39 -24.15 2.28
CA GLU A 148 -32.23 -24.12 0.82
C GLU A 148 -30.76 -24.19 0.42
N ILE A 149 -29.89 -23.42 1.11
CA ILE A 149 -28.44 -23.47 0.87
C ILE A 149 -27.89 -24.87 1.19
N SER A 150 -28.30 -25.46 2.33
CA SER A 150 -27.86 -26.80 2.73
C SER A 150 -28.30 -27.89 1.71
N LYS A 151 -29.47 -27.77 1.08
CA LYS A 151 -29.90 -28.63 -0.01
C LYS A 151 -28.98 -28.56 -1.22
N ILE A 152 -28.50 -27.36 -1.57
CA ILE A 152 -27.54 -27.19 -2.67
C ILE A 152 -26.22 -27.85 -2.29
N VAL A 153 -25.62 -27.42 -1.17
CA VAL A 153 -24.26 -27.79 -0.75
C VAL A 153 -24.15 -29.31 -0.49
N SER A 154 -25.15 -29.93 0.13
CA SER A 154 -25.16 -31.39 0.41
C SER A 154 -25.14 -32.25 -0.87
N ASN A 155 -25.55 -31.71 -2.01
CA ASN A 155 -25.54 -32.37 -3.29
C ASN A 155 -24.32 -32.04 -4.18
N ILE A 156 -23.35 -31.29 -3.65
CA ILE A 156 -22.08 -30.93 -4.33
C ILE A 156 -20.89 -31.44 -3.50
N PRO A 157 -20.56 -32.73 -3.55
CA PRO A 157 -19.62 -33.38 -2.62
C PRO A 157 -18.16 -32.89 -2.75
N ASN A 158 -17.81 -32.25 -3.84
CA ASN A 158 -16.46 -31.76 -4.09
C ASN A 158 -16.31 -30.23 -3.86
N LEU A 159 -17.32 -29.59 -3.27
CA LEU A 159 -17.33 -28.15 -3.04
C LEU A 159 -16.28 -27.74 -2.01
N ASP A 160 -15.29 -26.96 -2.46
CA ASP A 160 -14.19 -26.44 -1.67
C ASP A 160 -14.38 -24.95 -1.30
N PHE A 161 -14.93 -24.17 -2.22
CA PHE A 161 -15.19 -22.73 -2.06
C PHE A 161 -16.67 -22.41 -2.22
N LEU A 162 -17.22 -21.64 -1.26
CA LEU A 162 -18.60 -21.16 -1.31
C LEU A 162 -18.66 -19.67 -0.97
N ASN A 163 -19.23 -18.87 -1.88
CA ASN A 163 -19.52 -17.46 -1.63
C ASN A 163 -21.03 -17.22 -1.51
N LEU A 164 -21.46 -16.76 -0.34
CA LEU A 164 -22.85 -16.42 -0.01
C LEU A 164 -23.01 -14.92 0.29
N SER A 165 -22.04 -14.08 -0.04
CA SER A 165 -22.05 -12.64 0.27
C SER A 165 -23.34 -11.97 -0.20
N SER A 166 -23.80 -10.98 0.58
CA SER A 166 -24.98 -10.16 0.24
C SER A 166 -26.25 -10.98 -0.01
N ASN A 167 -26.44 -12.05 0.76
CA ASN A 167 -27.74 -12.74 0.90
C ASN A 167 -28.32 -12.39 2.28
N PRO A 168 -29.63 -12.15 2.41
CA PRO A 168 -30.24 -11.75 3.68
C PRO A 168 -30.46 -12.95 4.62
N LEU A 169 -29.39 -13.38 5.32
CA LEU A 169 -29.35 -14.56 6.18
C LEU A 169 -29.50 -14.25 7.68
N SER A 170 -29.78 -13.00 8.06
CA SER A 170 -29.74 -12.50 9.43
C SER A 170 -30.76 -13.14 10.37
N GLU A 171 -31.94 -13.47 9.89
CA GLU A 171 -33.10 -13.84 10.72
C GLU A 171 -33.23 -15.35 10.96
N VAL A 172 -32.43 -16.17 10.28
CA VAL A 172 -32.62 -17.61 10.33
C VAL A 172 -31.53 -18.31 11.13
N VAL A 173 -31.95 -19.11 12.09
CA VAL A 173 -31.05 -19.94 12.88
C VAL A 173 -30.63 -21.16 12.03
N LEU A 174 -29.30 -21.31 11.90
CA LEU A 174 -28.75 -22.53 11.28
C LEU A 174 -28.71 -23.66 12.30
N GLU A 175 -29.48 -24.70 12.04
CA GLU A 175 -29.45 -25.92 12.86
C GLU A 175 -28.16 -26.73 12.60
N PRO A 176 -27.57 -27.40 13.62
CA PRO A 176 -26.37 -28.22 13.43
C PRO A 176 -26.51 -29.30 12.34
N SER A 177 -27.73 -29.84 12.16
CA SER A 177 -28.01 -30.81 11.10
C SER A 177 -27.81 -30.22 9.70
N GLY A 178 -28.22 -28.97 9.48
CA GLY A 178 -28.03 -28.25 8.23
C GLY A 178 -26.55 -27.84 8.02
N ALA A 179 -25.84 -27.47 9.12
CA ALA A 179 -24.45 -27.10 9.06
C ALA A 179 -23.51 -28.24 8.63
N LYS A 180 -23.88 -29.51 8.85
CA LYS A 180 -23.12 -30.69 8.38
C LYS A 180 -22.96 -30.74 6.86
N ALA A 181 -23.88 -30.13 6.09
CA ALA A 181 -23.75 -30.04 4.65
C ALA A 181 -22.44 -29.33 4.21
N PHE A 182 -21.90 -28.43 5.02
CA PHE A 182 -20.73 -27.63 4.74
C PHE A 182 -19.40 -28.30 5.15
N ALA A 183 -19.42 -29.53 5.65
CA ALA A 183 -18.26 -30.18 6.29
C ALA A 183 -16.99 -30.25 5.43
N ARG A 184 -17.12 -30.21 4.09
CA ARG A 184 -16.00 -30.27 3.14
C ARG A 184 -15.58 -28.91 2.60
N VAL A 185 -16.34 -27.85 2.89
CA VAL A 185 -16.01 -26.49 2.44
C VAL A 185 -14.82 -25.99 3.23
N ARG A 186 -13.76 -25.62 2.53
CA ARG A 186 -12.52 -25.08 3.13
C ARG A 186 -12.50 -23.56 3.14
N ARG A 187 -13.17 -22.93 2.19
CA ARG A 187 -13.20 -21.47 2.04
C ARG A 187 -14.65 -20.98 1.98
N LEU A 188 -15.06 -20.22 2.99
CA LEU A 188 -16.44 -19.74 3.12
C LEU A 188 -16.48 -18.21 3.19
N VAL A 189 -17.30 -17.59 2.33
CA VAL A 189 -17.49 -16.14 2.28
C VAL A 189 -18.92 -15.80 2.66
N LEU A 190 -19.08 -15.04 3.75
CA LEU A 190 -20.34 -14.57 4.34
C LEU A 190 -20.33 -13.04 4.53
N ASN A 191 -19.72 -12.30 3.60
CA ASN A 191 -19.66 -10.85 3.70
C ASN A 191 -21.05 -10.23 3.48
N ASN A 192 -21.38 -9.22 4.31
CA ASN A 192 -22.65 -8.50 4.19
C ASN A 192 -23.88 -9.42 4.19
N THR A 193 -23.88 -10.42 5.05
CA THR A 193 -25.02 -11.35 5.24
C THR A 193 -25.74 -11.13 6.55
N GLN A 194 -25.13 -10.38 7.46
CA GLN A 194 -25.61 -10.08 8.81
C GLN A 194 -25.90 -11.35 9.66
N VAL A 195 -25.23 -12.45 9.34
CA VAL A 195 -25.32 -13.68 10.14
C VAL A 195 -24.84 -13.42 11.56
N SER A 196 -25.55 -13.99 12.54
CA SER A 196 -25.15 -13.87 13.94
C SER A 196 -23.81 -14.59 14.21
N TRP A 197 -23.05 -14.12 15.20
CA TRP A 197 -21.84 -14.83 15.62
C TRP A 197 -22.12 -16.27 16.09
N ASN A 198 -23.32 -16.51 16.64
CA ASN A 198 -23.74 -17.86 17.01
C ASN A 198 -23.87 -18.78 15.79
N THR A 199 -24.37 -18.27 14.67
CA THR A 199 -24.37 -19.02 13.39
C THR A 199 -22.96 -19.36 12.94
N VAL A 200 -22.01 -18.43 13.06
CA VAL A 200 -20.58 -18.69 12.78
C VAL A 200 -20.03 -19.81 13.67
N LEU A 201 -20.39 -19.84 14.95
CA LEU A 201 -19.96 -20.92 15.88
C LEU A 201 -20.56 -22.28 15.49
N VAL A 202 -21.80 -22.33 15.04
CA VAL A 202 -22.42 -23.58 14.54
C VAL A 202 -21.70 -24.07 13.29
N LEU A 203 -21.43 -23.18 12.32
CA LEU A 203 -20.68 -23.52 11.11
C LEU A 203 -19.28 -24.05 11.42
N THR A 204 -18.49 -23.30 12.19
CA THR A 204 -17.09 -23.68 12.52
C THR A 204 -16.98 -24.99 13.28
N ARG A 205 -18.01 -25.37 14.05
CA ARG A 205 -18.08 -26.67 14.74
C ARG A 205 -18.27 -27.84 13.75
N GLU A 206 -19.11 -27.66 12.74
CA GLU A 206 -19.48 -28.72 11.81
C GLU A 206 -18.62 -28.74 10.53
N MET A 207 -17.65 -27.79 10.40
CA MET A 207 -16.74 -27.65 9.26
C MET A 207 -15.28 -27.98 9.64
N PRO A 208 -14.92 -29.25 9.76
CA PRO A 208 -13.58 -29.64 10.21
C PRO A 208 -12.46 -29.34 9.21
N GLU A 209 -12.79 -29.03 7.95
CA GLU A 209 -11.83 -28.69 6.91
C GLU A 209 -11.74 -27.18 6.63
N LEU A 210 -12.45 -26.33 7.40
CA LEU A 210 -12.48 -24.89 7.18
C LEU A 210 -11.10 -24.25 7.42
N GLU A 211 -10.56 -23.58 6.39
CA GLU A 211 -9.27 -22.92 6.41
C GLU A 211 -9.38 -21.38 6.30
N GLU A 212 -10.34 -20.88 5.52
CA GLU A 212 -10.53 -19.46 5.29
C GLU A 212 -11.98 -19.04 5.52
N LEU A 213 -12.17 -17.98 6.30
CA LEU A 213 -13.50 -17.46 6.64
C LEU A 213 -13.52 -15.94 6.45
N PHE A 214 -14.49 -15.46 5.66
CA PHE A 214 -14.69 -14.06 5.35
C PHE A 214 -16.03 -13.59 5.91
N LEU A 215 -15.98 -12.60 6.82
CA LEU A 215 -17.11 -12.08 7.59
C LEU A 215 -17.19 -10.55 7.55
N CYS A 216 -16.74 -9.93 6.44
CA CYS A 216 -16.74 -8.48 6.31
C CYS A 216 -18.14 -7.88 6.25
N LEU A 217 -18.31 -6.62 6.69
CA LEU A 217 -19.56 -5.87 6.56
C LEU A 217 -20.77 -6.54 7.26
N ASN A 218 -20.55 -7.21 8.41
CA ASN A 218 -21.63 -7.88 9.18
C ASN A 218 -22.00 -7.11 10.46
N GLU A 219 -21.48 -5.89 10.62
CA GLU A 219 -21.81 -4.98 11.75
C GLU A 219 -21.52 -5.59 13.14
N TYR A 220 -20.60 -6.55 13.24
CA TYR A 220 -20.25 -7.14 14.54
C TYR A 220 -19.70 -6.10 15.50
N THR A 221 -20.33 -5.99 16.67
CA THR A 221 -19.85 -5.22 17.82
C THR A 221 -19.27 -6.13 18.91
N THR A 222 -19.74 -7.39 18.94
CA THR A 222 -19.36 -8.38 19.95
C THR A 222 -19.08 -9.72 19.31
N VAL A 223 -18.26 -10.53 19.98
CA VAL A 223 -17.89 -11.88 19.60
C VAL A 223 -18.37 -12.85 20.68
N SER A 224 -19.17 -13.85 20.34
CA SER A 224 -19.57 -14.90 21.28
C SER A 224 -18.41 -15.87 21.46
N ALA A 225 -18.04 -16.15 22.71
CA ALA A 225 -16.97 -17.11 23.01
C ALA A 225 -17.44 -18.55 22.71
N SER A 226 -16.54 -19.39 22.19
CA SER A 226 -16.74 -20.82 22.00
C SER A 226 -15.88 -21.64 22.92
N THR A 227 -16.42 -22.74 23.42
CA THR A 227 -15.66 -23.77 24.15
C THR A 227 -15.06 -24.82 23.22
N VAL A 228 -15.49 -24.86 21.97
CA VAL A 228 -15.02 -25.80 20.94
C VAL A 228 -14.15 -25.03 19.96
N PRO A 229 -12.82 -25.28 19.92
CA PRO A 229 -11.96 -24.61 18.97
C PRO A 229 -12.10 -25.16 17.54
N CYS A 230 -11.84 -24.30 16.54
CA CYS A 230 -11.64 -24.68 15.15
C CYS A 230 -10.14 -24.50 14.78
N PRO A 231 -9.32 -25.54 14.94
CA PRO A 231 -7.85 -25.41 14.79
C PRO A 231 -7.40 -25.38 13.32
N THR A 232 -8.29 -25.68 12.39
CA THR A 232 -7.99 -25.69 10.95
C THR A 232 -8.04 -24.32 10.31
N LEU A 233 -8.75 -23.35 10.91
CA LEU A 233 -8.86 -22.00 10.40
C LEU A 233 -7.51 -21.29 10.40
N ARG A 234 -7.06 -20.84 9.22
CA ARG A 234 -5.81 -20.14 8.98
C ARG A 234 -5.99 -18.66 8.71
N LEU A 235 -7.08 -18.29 8.03
CA LEU A 235 -7.39 -16.93 7.67
C LEU A 235 -8.77 -16.52 8.16
N LEU A 236 -8.83 -15.41 8.88
CA LEU A 236 -10.08 -14.74 9.25
C LEU A 236 -10.07 -13.30 8.74
N HIS A 237 -11.07 -12.96 7.94
CA HIS A 237 -11.25 -11.62 7.39
C HIS A 237 -12.56 -11.03 7.94
N ILE A 238 -12.45 -9.99 8.79
CA ILE A 238 -13.56 -9.34 9.49
C ILE A 238 -13.54 -7.80 9.30
N THR A 239 -13.06 -7.35 8.16
CA THR A 239 -13.00 -5.92 7.77
C THR A 239 -14.39 -5.28 7.80
N ASP A 240 -14.44 -3.97 8.05
CA ASP A 240 -15.67 -3.17 8.08
C ASP A 240 -16.70 -3.70 9.09
N ASN A 241 -16.23 -4.13 10.26
CA ASN A 241 -17.06 -4.44 11.41
C ASN A 241 -16.79 -3.43 12.55
N ASN A 242 -17.69 -3.35 13.52
CA ASN A 242 -17.60 -2.36 14.59
C ASN A 242 -16.99 -2.94 15.89
N LEU A 243 -15.91 -3.69 15.76
CA LEU A 243 -15.18 -4.30 16.90
C LEU A 243 -14.22 -3.29 17.49
N GLN A 244 -14.68 -2.52 18.50
CA GLN A 244 -13.93 -1.41 19.11
C GLN A 244 -13.11 -1.85 20.35
N ASP A 245 -13.56 -2.90 21.03
CA ASP A 245 -12.98 -3.36 22.28
C ASP A 245 -12.08 -4.58 22.06
N TRP A 246 -10.85 -4.53 22.58
CA TRP A 246 -9.93 -5.66 22.60
C TRP A 246 -10.51 -6.88 23.32
N ALA A 247 -11.35 -6.69 24.32
CA ALA A 247 -12.02 -7.78 25.02
C ALA A 247 -12.85 -8.68 24.09
N GLU A 248 -13.36 -8.12 22.97
CA GLU A 248 -14.06 -8.90 21.95
C GLU A 248 -13.08 -9.60 21.00
N VAL A 249 -12.03 -8.89 20.55
CA VAL A 249 -11.02 -9.45 19.65
C VAL A 249 -10.25 -10.60 20.28
N ARG A 250 -9.93 -10.50 21.58
CA ARG A 250 -9.21 -11.57 22.31
C ARG A 250 -9.96 -12.92 22.35
N LYS A 251 -11.28 -12.93 22.20
CA LYS A 251 -12.06 -14.18 22.14
C LYS A 251 -11.78 -15.00 20.88
N ILE A 252 -11.28 -14.36 19.83
CA ILE A 252 -10.94 -15.00 18.53
C ILE A 252 -9.78 -16.00 18.69
N GLY A 253 -8.76 -15.66 19.47
CA GLY A 253 -7.57 -16.50 19.62
C GLY A 253 -7.85 -17.93 20.11
N PRO A 254 -8.55 -18.12 21.25
CA PRO A 254 -8.93 -19.45 21.72
C PRO A 254 -9.86 -20.22 20.78
N MET A 255 -10.69 -19.51 20.01
CA MET A 255 -11.59 -20.15 19.02
C MET A 255 -10.82 -20.67 17.80
N PHE A 256 -9.79 -19.96 17.37
CA PHE A 256 -9.02 -20.26 16.17
C PHE A 256 -7.51 -20.35 16.47
N PRO A 257 -7.08 -21.37 17.22
CA PRO A 257 -5.68 -21.49 17.64
C PRO A 257 -4.70 -21.72 16.48
N GLY A 258 -5.20 -22.13 15.31
CA GLY A 258 -4.44 -22.29 14.08
C GLY A 258 -4.29 -21.01 13.24
N LEU A 259 -4.85 -19.88 13.69
CA LEU A 259 -4.94 -18.66 12.88
C LEU A 259 -3.55 -18.10 12.54
N GLU A 260 -3.31 -17.91 11.24
CA GLU A 260 -2.07 -17.36 10.69
C GLU A 260 -2.26 -15.93 10.18
N THR A 261 -3.46 -15.60 9.68
CA THR A 261 -3.78 -14.28 9.15
C THR A 261 -5.07 -13.74 9.74
N LEU A 262 -5.00 -12.57 10.35
CA LEU A 262 -6.16 -11.82 10.86
C LEU A 262 -6.26 -10.47 10.13
N VAL A 263 -7.34 -10.28 9.38
CA VAL A 263 -7.61 -9.01 8.67
C VAL A 263 -8.83 -8.35 9.30
N MET A 264 -8.62 -7.21 9.96
CA MET A 264 -9.65 -6.43 10.62
C MET A 264 -9.48 -4.92 10.34
N SER A 265 -9.35 -4.60 9.06
CA SER A 265 -9.29 -3.21 8.59
C SER A 265 -10.62 -2.50 8.87
N ASN A 266 -10.56 -1.18 9.05
CA ASN A 266 -11.75 -0.36 9.33
C ASN A 266 -12.57 -0.84 10.54
N CYS A 267 -11.95 -1.55 11.47
CA CYS A 267 -12.51 -1.83 12.78
C CYS A 267 -11.97 -0.79 13.76
N ASN A 268 -12.83 -0.08 14.47
CA ASN A 268 -12.45 1.05 15.34
C ASN A 268 -11.73 0.60 16.62
N LEU A 269 -10.85 -0.39 16.55
CA LEU A 269 -10.08 -0.87 17.69
C LEU A 269 -9.18 0.24 18.26
N SER A 270 -9.38 0.61 19.52
CA SER A 270 -8.72 1.78 20.13
C SER A 270 -7.49 1.45 20.97
N SER A 271 -7.37 0.24 21.49
CA SER A 271 -6.25 -0.18 22.35
C SER A 271 -6.13 -1.69 22.44
N ILE A 272 -4.93 -2.18 22.83
CA ILE A 272 -4.67 -3.58 23.16
C ILE A 272 -4.40 -3.66 24.68
N GLN A 273 -5.32 -4.27 25.44
CA GLN A 273 -5.32 -4.15 26.91
C GLN A 273 -4.69 -5.33 27.66
N ASP A 274 -4.41 -6.46 26.98
CA ASP A 274 -3.83 -7.64 27.64
C ASP A 274 -2.37 -7.44 28.05
N SER A 275 -1.94 -8.22 29.06
CA SER A 275 -0.53 -8.33 29.43
C SER A 275 0.26 -9.05 28.35
N GLU A 276 1.57 -8.81 28.31
CA GLU A 276 2.48 -9.47 27.35
C GLU A 276 2.39 -11.00 27.40
N GLU A 277 2.30 -11.58 28.60
CA GLU A 277 2.20 -13.02 28.75
C GLU A 277 0.91 -13.59 28.17
N MET A 278 -0.20 -12.88 28.32
CA MET A 278 -1.47 -13.26 27.73
C MET A 278 -1.41 -13.18 26.20
N LEU A 279 -0.83 -12.10 25.66
CA LEU A 279 -0.69 -11.92 24.21
C LEU A 279 0.14 -13.02 23.54
N ARG A 280 1.24 -13.45 24.18
CA ARG A 280 2.07 -14.56 23.67
C ARG A 280 1.31 -15.87 23.49
N ARG A 281 0.28 -16.10 24.30
CA ARG A 281 -0.54 -17.32 24.26
C ARG A 281 -1.78 -17.16 23.38
N LEU A 282 -2.20 -15.93 23.14
CA LEU A 282 -3.48 -15.62 22.52
C LEU A 282 -3.52 -16.05 21.05
N PHE A 283 -2.49 -15.70 20.28
CA PHE A 283 -2.36 -16.00 18.86
C PHE A 283 -1.01 -16.68 18.56
N PRO A 284 -0.84 -17.97 18.90
CA PRO A 284 0.47 -18.63 18.85
C PRO A 284 0.99 -18.86 17.43
N ASN A 285 0.14 -18.77 16.43
CA ASN A 285 0.47 -19.03 15.03
C ASN A 285 0.33 -17.81 14.12
N LEU A 286 -0.09 -16.66 14.63
CA LEU A 286 -0.36 -15.47 13.84
C LEU A 286 0.92 -14.94 13.21
N ARG A 287 0.93 -14.87 11.85
CA ARG A 287 2.01 -14.36 11.01
C ARG A 287 1.72 -12.99 10.42
N SER A 288 0.45 -12.74 10.10
CA SER A 288 0.01 -11.49 9.48
C SER A 288 -1.18 -10.91 10.21
N ILE A 289 -1.09 -9.61 10.54
CA ILE A 289 -2.21 -8.85 11.08
C ILE A 289 -2.41 -7.56 10.30
N ASN A 290 -3.66 -7.29 9.93
CA ASN A 290 -4.01 -6.05 9.26
C ASN A 290 -4.98 -5.24 10.14
N LEU A 291 -4.49 -4.11 10.64
CA LEU A 291 -5.19 -3.13 11.48
C LEU A 291 -5.32 -1.77 10.77
N HIS A 292 -5.36 -1.77 9.42
CA HIS A 292 -5.54 -0.56 8.64
C HIS A 292 -6.80 0.20 9.07
N ASN A 293 -6.69 1.54 9.21
CA ASN A 293 -7.77 2.40 9.68
C ASN A 293 -8.39 1.98 11.03
N SER A 294 -7.60 1.39 11.94
CA SER A 294 -8.01 1.23 13.34
C SER A 294 -7.87 2.55 14.11
N ALA A 295 -8.43 2.62 15.32
CA ALA A 295 -8.38 3.82 16.17
C ALA A 295 -7.16 3.81 17.14
N LEU A 296 -6.12 3.03 16.86
CA LEU A 296 -4.92 2.95 17.69
C LEU A 296 -4.18 4.30 17.67
N ASN A 297 -3.85 4.80 18.87
CA ASN A 297 -3.25 6.13 19.04
C ASN A 297 -2.05 6.18 19.99
N ARG A 298 -1.53 5.05 20.43
CA ARG A 298 -0.37 4.94 21.35
C ARG A 298 0.64 3.93 20.85
N TRP A 299 1.93 4.25 21.03
CA TRP A 299 3.04 3.36 20.69
C TRP A 299 3.04 2.07 21.51
N GLU A 300 2.61 2.14 22.77
CA GLU A 300 2.53 0.95 23.66
C GLU A 300 1.61 -0.14 23.06
N ASP A 301 0.53 0.24 22.40
CA ASP A 301 -0.36 -0.72 21.74
C ASP A 301 0.29 -1.35 20.52
N ILE A 302 1.10 -0.58 19.77
CA ILE A 302 1.88 -1.10 18.64
C ILE A 302 2.99 -2.06 19.13
N GLU A 303 3.72 -1.70 20.19
CA GLU A 303 4.77 -2.55 20.78
C GLU A 303 4.24 -3.89 21.29
N LYS A 304 2.99 -3.94 21.76
CA LYS A 304 2.33 -5.19 22.17
C LYS A 304 2.21 -6.21 21.04
N LEU A 305 2.19 -5.78 19.77
CA LEU A 305 2.20 -6.69 18.63
C LEU A 305 3.46 -7.56 18.58
N ASN A 306 4.59 -7.11 19.15
CA ASN A 306 5.82 -7.89 19.28
C ASN A 306 5.67 -9.13 20.15
N GLN A 307 4.59 -9.24 20.93
CA GLN A 307 4.34 -10.39 21.78
C GLN A 307 3.75 -11.58 21.02
N PHE A 308 3.25 -11.40 19.80
CA PHE A 308 2.82 -12.50 18.95
C PHE A 308 4.04 -13.22 18.36
N PRO A 309 4.28 -14.51 18.74
CA PRO A 309 5.59 -15.14 18.57
C PRO A 309 6.03 -15.38 17.13
N LYS A 310 5.09 -15.39 16.18
CA LYS A 310 5.35 -15.65 14.75
C LYS A 310 4.99 -14.49 13.84
N LEU A 311 4.71 -13.30 14.40
CA LEU A 311 4.25 -12.16 13.60
C LEU A 311 5.38 -11.61 12.73
N GLU A 312 5.14 -11.59 11.42
CA GLU A 312 6.08 -11.20 10.39
C GLU A 312 5.57 -10.04 9.51
N ASP A 313 4.24 -9.96 9.29
CA ASP A 313 3.60 -8.96 8.45
C ASP A 313 2.58 -8.13 9.23
N VAL A 314 2.71 -6.82 9.18
CA VAL A 314 1.83 -5.88 9.90
C VAL A 314 1.39 -4.75 8.97
N ARG A 315 0.08 -4.42 9.01
CA ARG A 315 -0.47 -3.27 8.30
C ARG A 315 -1.15 -2.32 9.27
N LEU A 316 -0.67 -1.07 9.31
CA LEU A 316 -1.05 -0.02 10.27
C LEU A 316 -1.29 1.34 9.59
N GLN A 317 -1.57 1.36 8.28
CA GLN A 317 -1.88 2.62 7.59
C GLN A 317 -3.19 3.21 8.13
N GLY A 318 -3.30 4.54 8.14
CA GLY A 318 -4.53 5.25 8.49
C GLY A 318 -4.85 5.33 9.99
N ILE A 319 -3.97 4.84 10.89
CA ILE A 319 -4.19 4.95 12.34
C ILE A 319 -3.93 6.39 12.84
N PRO A 320 -4.67 6.89 13.84
CA PRO A 320 -4.53 8.24 14.38
C PRO A 320 -3.13 8.56 14.88
N LEU A 321 -2.47 7.60 15.53
CA LEU A 321 -1.10 7.72 16.03
C LEU A 321 -0.13 8.31 15.01
N LEU A 322 -0.27 7.93 13.75
CA LEU A 322 0.69 8.28 12.70
C LEU A 322 0.38 9.60 11.98
N GLN A 323 -0.74 10.26 12.28
CA GLN A 323 -1.17 11.46 11.55
C GLN A 323 -0.24 12.67 11.77
N THR A 324 0.41 12.75 12.92
CA THR A 324 1.31 13.86 13.30
C THR A 324 2.70 13.78 12.68
N TYR A 325 3.10 12.62 12.15
CA TYR A 325 4.42 12.37 11.61
C TYR A 325 4.47 12.52 10.08
N THR A 326 5.62 12.87 9.53
CA THR A 326 5.89 12.80 8.09
C THR A 326 5.94 11.35 7.60
N ASN A 327 5.83 11.12 6.30
CA ASN A 327 5.86 9.75 5.75
C ASN A 327 7.14 8.99 6.09
N THR A 328 8.28 9.69 6.08
CA THR A 328 9.59 9.09 6.41
C THR A 328 9.67 8.74 7.89
N GLU A 329 9.26 9.65 8.78
CA GLU A 329 9.22 9.41 10.22
C GLU A 329 8.28 8.26 10.57
N ARG A 330 7.07 8.22 10.00
CA ARG A 330 6.10 7.14 10.23
C ARG A 330 6.72 5.77 10.00
N ARG A 331 7.37 5.59 8.85
CA ARG A 331 7.94 4.29 8.51
C ARG A 331 9.12 3.94 9.39
N SER A 332 10.06 4.88 9.59
CA SER A 332 11.24 4.65 10.45
C SER A 332 10.88 4.36 11.90
N LEU A 333 9.91 5.09 12.47
CA LEU A 333 9.42 4.83 13.82
C LEU A 333 8.74 3.46 13.93
N MET A 334 7.83 3.12 13.00
CA MET A 334 7.17 1.80 13.00
C MET A 334 8.16 0.65 12.89
N VAL A 335 9.13 0.73 11.96
CA VAL A 335 10.17 -0.30 11.79
C VAL A 335 10.98 -0.47 13.08
N SER A 336 11.28 0.63 13.79
CA SER A 336 12.04 0.60 15.04
C SER A 336 11.25 0.01 16.21
N HIS A 337 9.95 0.30 16.30
CA HIS A 337 9.06 -0.26 17.32
C HIS A 337 8.71 -1.75 17.08
N LEU A 338 8.86 -2.24 15.83
CA LEU A 338 8.49 -3.60 15.41
C LEU A 338 9.72 -4.41 14.93
N PRO A 339 10.62 -4.83 15.83
CA PRO A 339 11.90 -5.45 15.49
C PRO A 339 11.79 -6.78 14.76
N SER A 340 10.74 -7.56 14.99
CA SER A 340 10.53 -8.90 14.40
C SER A 340 9.79 -8.86 13.04
N VAL A 341 9.18 -7.72 12.69
CA VAL A 341 8.36 -7.60 11.49
C VAL A 341 9.23 -7.46 10.25
N SER A 342 9.07 -8.36 9.29
CA SER A 342 9.81 -8.38 8.01
C SER A 342 9.03 -7.74 6.85
N SER A 343 7.71 -7.56 7.01
CA SER A 343 6.82 -6.88 6.05
C SER A 343 5.97 -5.84 6.77
N LEU A 344 6.05 -4.59 6.34
CA LEU A 344 5.29 -3.49 6.94
C LEU A 344 4.50 -2.76 5.85
N ASN A 345 3.17 -2.71 6.03
CA ASN A 345 2.26 -2.05 5.08
C ASN A 345 2.41 -2.55 3.63
N GLY A 346 2.65 -3.86 3.47
CA GLY A 346 2.82 -4.51 2.17
C GLY A 346 4.20 -4.34 1.52
N SER A 347 5.17 -3.78 2.23
CA SER A 347 6.54 -3.61 1.76
C SER A 347 7.51 -4.37 2.65
N VAL A 348 8.45 -5.09 2.06
CA VAL A 348 9.52 -5.79 2.79
C VAL A 348 10.39 -4.78 3.52
N VAL A 349 10.75 -5.08 4.76
CA VAL A 349 11.73 -4.34 5.56
C VAL A 349 13.09 -5.01 5.41
N THR A 350 14.01 -4.35 4.70
CA THR A 350 15.37 -4.85 4.52
C THR A 350 16.24 -4.61 5.76
N ASP A 351 17.34 -5.37 5.89
CA ASP A 351 18.27 -5.19 7.02
C ASP A 351 18.87 -3.78 7.05
N GLY A 352 19.19 -3.21 5.88
CA GLY A 352 19.68 -1.83 5.76
C GLY A 352 18.64 -0.80 6.20
N GLU A 353 17.41 -0.93 5.73
CA GLU A 353 16.30 -0.06 6.16
C GLU A 353 16.05 -0.16 7.67
N ARG A 354 16.16 -1.36 8.23
CA ARG A 354 16.01 -1.57 9.67
C ARG A 354 17.11 -0.87 10.45
N GLU A 355 18.37 -1.00 10.03
CA GLU A 355 19.49 -0.33 10.68
C GLU A 355 19.35 1.20 10.61
N ASP A 356 18.99 1.73 9.45
CA ASP A 356 18.78 3.18 9.26
C ASP A 356 17.62 3.69 10.12
N SER A 357 16.52 2.95 10.20
CA SER A 357 15.35 3.28 11.01
C SER A 357 15.68 3.24 12.52
N GLU A 358 16.40 2.23 12.98
CA GLU A 358 16.81 2.10 14.38
C GLU A 358 17.79 3.21 14.79
N ARG A 359 18.71 3.60 13.91
CA ARG A 359 19.61 4.75 14.12
C ARG A 359 18.85 6.08 14.08
N PHE A 360 17.87 6.23 13.20
CA PHE A 360 16.96 7.36 13.17
C PHE A 360 16.20 7.48 14.50
N PHE A 361 15.68 6.37 15.04
CA PHE A 361 14.94 6.34 16.29
C PHE A 361 15.76 6.89 17.47
N ILE A 362 17.05 6.51 17.57
CA ILE A 362 17.93 7.02 18.62
C ILE A 362 18.07 8.55 18.48
N ARG A 363 18.32 9.06 17.26
CA ARG A 363 18.48 10.50 17.04
C ARG A 363 17.20 11.29 17.26
N TYR A 364 16.05 10.70 16.89
CA TYR A 364 14.74 11.30 17.09
C TYR A 364 14.44 11.57 18.59
N HIS A 365 14.94 10.72 19.48
CA HIS A 365 14.70 10.83 20.91
C HIS A 365 15.86 11.48 21.69
N VAL A 366 16.90 11.99 21.02
CA VAL A 366 18.10 12.51 21.69
C VAL A 366 17.81 13.70 22.62
N ASP A 367 16.84 14.53 22.27
CA ASP A 367 16.46 15.73 22.99
C ASP A 367 15.29 15.50 23.98
N TYR A 368 14.80 14.26 24.09
CA TYR A 368 13.72 13.93 25.02
C TYR A 368 14.26 13.79 26.44
N PRO A 369 13.49 14.20 27.47
CA PRO A 369 13.82 13.93 28.86
C PRO A 369 13.96 12.43 29.13
N GLU A 370 14.89 12.04 29.99
CA GLU A 370 15.18 10.62 30.29
C GLU A 370 13.95 9.84 30.79
N GLU A 371 13.02 10.54 31.44
CA GLU A 371 11.77 9.98 31.97
C GLU A 371 10.74 9.67 30.87
N GLU A 372 10.86 10.30 29.70
CA GLU A 372 9.96 10.12 28.55
C GLU A 372 10.52 9.17 27.49
N LEU A 373 11.76 8.70 27.67
CA LEU A 373 12.41 7.80 26.72
C LEU A 373 11.76 6.43 26.72
N PRO A 374 11.32 5.91 25.55
CA PRO A 374 10.74 4.57 25.48
C PRO A 374 11.78 3.49 25.79
N TYR A 375 11.36 2.35 26.36
CA TYR A 375 12.24 1.23 26.62
C TYR A 375 13.06 0.81 25.41
N ARG A 376 12.44 0.87 24.22
CA ARG A 376 13.09 0.57 22.94
C ARG A 376 14.33 1.44 22.68
N TYR A 377 14.33 2.70 23.11
CA TYR A 377 15.48 3.58 22.99
C TYR A 377 16.71 3.01 23.70
N HIS A 378 16.54 2.56 24.95
CA HIS A 378 17.63 2.00 25.74
C HIS A 378 18.19 0.72 25.09
N CYS A 379 17.32 -0.13 24.55
CA CYS A 379 17.74 -1.31 23.78
C CYS A 379 18.59 -0.93 22.57
N LEU A 380 18.18 0.08 21.82
CA LEU A 380 18.88 0.52 20.61
C LEU A 380 20.20 1.24 20.93
N VAL A 381 20.24 2.04 21.98
CA VAL A 381 21.49 2.64 22.46
C VAL A 381 22.48 1.58 22.94
N THR A 382 22.00 0.49 23.53
CA THR A 382 22.86 -0.67 23.87
C THR A 382 23.43 -1.34 22.62
N LYS A 383 22.64 -1.40 21.53
CA LYS A 383 23.05 -2.03 20.25
C LYS A 383 24.01 -1.15 19.42
N TYR A 384 23.75 0.14 19.33
CA TYR A 384 24.44 1.07 18.41
C TYR A 384 25.31 2.13 19.11
N GLY A 385 25.19 2.28 20.42
CA GLY A 385 25.76 3.42 21.15
C GLY A 385 24.88 4.65 21.09
N LYS A 386 25.25 5.70 21.82
CA LYS A 386 24.67 7.03 21.69
C LYS A 386 25.10 7.61 20.35
N LEU A 387 24.14 8.12 19.59
CA LEU A 387 24.39 8.74 18.28
C LEU A 387 24.25 10.26 18.42
N GLU A 388 25.19 10.99 17.81
CA GLU A 388 25.09 12.43 17.68
C GLU A 388 24.03 12.83 16.63
N PRO A 389 23.43 14.03 16.75
CA PRO A 389 22.57 14.58 15.72
C PRO A 389 23.26 14.55 14.36
N LEU A 390 22.51 14.41 13.27
CA LEU A 390 23.05 14.56 11.93
C LEU A 390 23.52 16.01 11.76
N ALA A 391 24.70 16.20 11.16
CA ALA A 391 25.13 17.53 10.77
C ALA A 391 24.10 18.14 9.82
N GLU A 392 23.64 19.35 10.09
CA GLU A 392 22.82 20.13 9.17
C GLU A 392 23.67 20.52 7.96
N ILE A 393 23.70 19.69 6.95
CA ILE A 393 24.31 20.02 5.67
C ILE A 393 23.24 20.69 4.82
N ASP A 394 23.38 21.96 4.57
CA ASP A 394 22.53 22.68 3.62
C ASP A 394 22.87 22.21 2.19
N LEU A 395 22.08 21.27 1.67
CA LEU A 395 22.24 20.75 0.31
C LEU A 395 21.61 21.66 -0.76
N ARG A 396 21.04 22.80 -0.38
CA ARG A 396 20.52 23.75 -1.37
C ARG A 396 21.67 24.30 -2.19
N PRO A 397 21.54 24.36 -3.53
CA PRO A 397 22.56 24.95 -4.36
C PRO A 397 22.84 26.38 -3.88
N ARG A 398 24.10 26.71 -3.70
CA ARG A 398 24.47 28.09 -3.39
C ARG A 398 24.01 29.01 -4.52
N CYS A 399 23.22 30.01 -4.18
CA CYS A 399 22.68 30.96 -5.15
C CYS A 399 23.62 32.17 -5.38
N HIS A 400 24.54 32.41 -4.49
CA HIS A 400 25.45 33.55 -4.52
C HIS A 400 26.87 33.11 -4.16
N ALA A 401 27.86 33.81 -4.71
CA ALA A 401 29.26 33.73 -4.31
C ALA A 401 29.87 35.13 -4.20
N LYS A 402 30.81 35.30 -3.27
CA LYS A 402 31.62 36.52 -3.14
C LYS A 402 32.94 36.29 -3.84
N VAL A 403 33.21 37.05 -4.87
CA VAL A 403 34.41 36.89 -5.71
C VAL A 403 35.23 38.17 -5.73
N GLU A 404 36.53 38.03 -5.85
CA GLU A 404 37.46 39.16 -6.06
C GLU A 404 37.56 39.50 -7.55
N VAL A 405 37.15 40.69 -7.92
CA VAL A 405 37.21 41.19 -9.31
C VAL A 405 38.46 42.04 -9.50
N HIS A 406 39.36 41.55 -10.33
CA HIS A 406 40.60 42.23 -10.70
C HIS A 406 40.46 42.92 -12.08
N CYS A 407 40.73 44.21 -12.14
CA CYS A 407 40.78 44.96 -13.41
C CYS A 407 41.96 45.96 -13.35
N GLU A 408 43.01 45.72 -14.13
CA GLU A 408 44.27 46.46 -14.06
C GLU A 408 44.81 46.52 -12.62
N ASP A 409 44.99 47.71 -12.03
CA ASP A 409 45.49 47.87 -10.65
C ASP A 409 44.35 47.92 -9.60
N LYS A 410 43.10 47.68 -9.99
CA LYS A 410 41.94 47.75 -9.10
C LYS A 410 41.46 46.36 -8.73
N VAL A 411 41.19 46.14 -7.44
CA VAL A 411 40.58 44.94 -6.90
C VAL A 411 39.33 45.34 -6.14
N ALA A 412 38.23 44.62 -6.38
CA ALA A 412 36.97 44.86 -5.70
C ALA A 412 36.29 43.51 -5.35
N GLU A 413 35.78 43.36 -4.14
CA GLU A 413 34.95 42.23 -3.75
C GLU A 413 33.52 42.45 -4.25
N VAL A 414 32.97 41.51 -4.97
CA VAL A 414 31.63 41.58 -5.56
C VAL A 414 30.85 40.31 -5.23
N SER A 415 29.63 40.49 -4.73
CA SER A 415 28.67 39.36 -4.60
C SER A 415 27.96 39.13 -5.94
N ILE A 416 28.08 37.94 -6.47
CA ILE A 416 27.46 37.52 -7.74
C ILE A 416 26.44 36.46 -7.55
N ARG A 417 25.39 36.45 -8.36
CA ARG A 417 24.39 35.36 -8.40
C ARG A 417 24.91 34.25 -9.29
N LEU A 418 24.83 33.00 -8.83
CA LEU A 418 25.32 31.83 -9.58
C LEU A 418 24.31 31.31 -10.63
N ASP A 419 23.07 31.72 -10.54
CA ASP A 419 22.01 31.41 -11.51
C ASP A 419 22.00 32.29 -12.75
N GLN A 420 22.74 33.42 -12.70
CA GLN A 420 22.86 34.33 -13.82
C GLN A 420 23.82 33.85 -14.91
N THR A 421 23.67 34.42 -16.11
CA THR A 421 24.54 34.16 -17.24
C THR A 421 25.82 35.02 -17.24
N VAL A 422 26.85 34.62 -18.00
CA VAL A 422 28.07 35.42 -18.20
C VAL A 422 27.74 36.80 -18.77
N ALA A 423 26.69 36.92 -19.60
CA ALA A 423 26.28 38.24 -20.15
C ALA A 423 25.73 39.16 -19.04
N GLU A 424 24.95 38.62 -18.11
CA GLU A 424 24.40 39.38 -16.98
C GLU A 424 25.47 39.74 -15.99
N LEU A 425 26.42 38.85 -15.71
CA LEU A 425 27.61 39.15 -14.89
C LEU A 425 28.40 40.31 -15.50
N LYS A 426 28.69 40.31 -16.80
CA LYS A 426 29.37 41.42 -17.48
C LYS A 426 28.59 42.74 -17.38
N LYS A 427 27.26 42.72 -17.38
CA LYS A 427 26.45 43.93 -17.12
C LYS A 427 26.57 44.40 -15.68
N GLN A 428 26.57 43.49 -14.70
CA GLN A 428 26.76 43.80 -13.28
C GLN A 428 28.15 44.42 -13.02
N LEU A 429 29.21 43.86 -13.59
CA LEU A 429 30.56 44.31 -13.41
C LEU A 429 30.83 45.68 -14.07
N ARG A 430 29.97 46.14 -14.99
CA ARG A 430 30.12 47.46 -15.67
C ARG A 430 30.27 48.60 -14.68
N THR A 431 29.54 48.61 -13.58
CA THR A 431 29.60 49.67 -12.57
C THR A 431 30.87 49.62 -11.73
N VAL A 432 31.46 48.43 -11.57
CA VAL A 432 32.67 48.19 -10.78
C VAL A 432 33.92 48.55 -11.58
N VAL A 433 34.01 48.05 -12.82
CA VAL A 433 35.23 48.20 -13.65
C VAL A 433 35.18 49.37 -14.64
N GLN A 434 34.02 50.05 -14.76
CA GLN A 434 33.80 51.20 -15.66
C GLN A 434 34.06 50.91 -17.16
N LEU A 435 33.87 49.63 -17.56
CA LEU A 435 33.98 49.16 -18.95
C LEU A 435 32.62 48.68 -19.42
N SER A 436 32.31 48.89 -20.71
CA SER A 436 31.08 48.28 -21.27
C SER A 436 31.25 46.77 -21.42
N ALA A 437 30.15 46.01 -21.32
CA ALA A 437 30.15 44.52 -21.41
C ALA A 437 30.84 43.99 -22.68
N ASN A 438 30.80 44.75 -23.78
CA ASN A 438 31.41 44.37 -25.05
C ASN A 438 32.91 44.64 -25.09
N GLN A 439 33.42 45.56 -24.25
CA GLN A 439 34.81 45.94 -24.17
C GLN A 439 35.63 45.11 -23.18
N MET A 440 35.03 44.17 -22.45
CA MET A 440 35.73 43.33 -21.49
C MET A 440 35.83 41.87 -21.93
N ARG A 441 36.98 41.27 -21.71
CA ARG A 441 37.17 39.82 -21.59
C ARG A 441 37.13 39.47 -20.14
N LEU A 442 36.47 38.37 -19.78
CA LEU A 442 36.33 37.91 -18.42
C LEU A 442 36.94 36.52 -18.29
N TYR A 443 37.80 36.36 -17.31
CA TYR A 443 38.44 35.09 -16.96
C TYR A 443 38.07 34.71 -15.54
N TYR A 444 37.79 33.44 -15.33
CA TYR A 444 37.60 32.86 -14.02
C TYR A 444 38.88 32.17 -13.55
N ILE A 445 39.27 32.42 -12.31
CA ILE A 445 40.42 31.82 -11.67
C ILE A 445 39.96 31.12 -10.40
N ASP A 446 40.01 29.80 -10.43
CA ASP A 446 39.80 28.96 -9.27
C ASP A 446 41.08 28.91 -8.45
N LYS A 447 41.05 29.38 -7.19
CA LYS A 447 42.21 29.43 -6.30
C LYS A 447 42.73 28.08 -5.86
N GLU A 448 41.88 27.06 -5.89
CA GLU A 448 42.22 25.68 -5.52
C GLU A 448 42.73 24.85 -6.71
N CYS A 449 42.54 25.33 -7.92
CA CYS A 449 42.81 24.57 -9.14
C CYS A 449 44.19 24.95 -9.75
N VAL A 450 44.98 23.98 -10.11
CA VAL A 450 46.31 24.15 -10.73
C VAL A 450 46.21 24.59 -12.19
N PHE A 451 45.01 24.52 -12.81
CA PHE A 451 44.78 24.95 -14.18
C PHE A 451 44.60 26.46 -14.23
N GLY A 452 45.31 27.12 -15.18
CA GLY A 452 45.27 28.56 -15.30
C GLY A 452 43.88 29.16 -15.59
N PRO A 453 43.80 30.53 -15.79
CA PRO A 453 42.53 31.22 -15.95
C PRO A 453 41.66 30.70 -17.11
N GLU A 454 40.39 30.37 -16.83
CA GLU A 454 39.40 29.97 -17.85
C GLU A 454 38.71 31.20 -18.44
N GLU A 455 38.79 31.40 -19.76
CA GLU A 455 38.06 32.51 -20.40
C GLU A 455 36.56 32.24 -20.48
N MET A 456 35.72 33.10 -19.89
CA MET A 456 34.25 33.04 -19.93
C MET A 456 33.70 33.55 -21.26
N LYS A 457 33.96 32.77 -22.34
CA LYS A 457 33.65 33.16 -23.73
C LYS A 457 32.16 33.17 -24.03
N TYR A 458 31.42 32.19 -23.50
CA TYR A 458 30.03 31.91 -23.88
C TYR A 458 29.07 32.76 -23.07
N HIS A 459 28.51 33.79 -23.68
CA HIS A 459 27.64 34.77 -23.02
C HIS A 459 26.36 34.21 -22.41
N THR A 460 25.83 33.12 -22.97
CA THR A 460 24.60 32.42 -22.50
C THR A 460 24.88 31.35 -21.46
N ARG A 461 26.14 31.03 -21.18
CA ARG A 461 26.51 30.02 -20.18
C ARG A 461 26.22 30.54 -18.78
N ALA A 462 25.54 29.75 -17.96
CA ALA A 462 25.20 30.10 -16.60
C ALA A 462 26.42 29.95 -15.67
N LEU A 463 26.53 30.79 -14.63
CA LEU A 463 27.71 30.82 -13.76
C LEU A 463 27.86 29.56 -12.89
N HIS A 464 26.78 28.90 -12.52
CA HIS A 464 26.84 27.62 -11.78
C HIS A 464 27.68 26.56 -12.49
N SER A 465 27.83 26.64 -13.81
CA SER A 465 28.62 25.68 -14.60
C SER A 465 30.14 25.90 -14.51
N TYR A 466 30.59 26.94 -13.83
CA TYR A 466 31.99 27.20 -13.56
C TYR A 466 32.41 26.80 -12.15
N SER A 467 31.48 26.31 -11.32
CA SER A 467 31.74 25.89 -9.91
C SER A 467 32.33 26.97 -9.03
N ILE A 468 31.99 28.26 -9.27
CA ILE A 468 32.55 29.42 -8.58
C ILE A 468 32.26 29.34 -7.07
N GLN A 469 33.28 29.54 -6.25
CA GLN A 469 33.23 29.54 -4.80
C GLN A 469 33.53 30.95 -4.20
N ASP A 470 33.24 31.08 -2.89
CA ASP A 470 33.60 32.30 -2.16
C ASP A 470 35.13 32.48 -2.11
N GLY A 471 35.58 33.66 -2.49
CA GLY A 471 37.00 34.00 -2.52
C GLY A 471 37.72 33.70 -3.84
N ASP A 472 36.99 33.12 -4.84
CA ASP A 472 37.56 32.98 -6.18
C ASP A 472 37.76 34.30 -6.89
N GLU A 473 38.57 34.32 -7.96
CA GLU A 473 38.95 35.54 -8.65
C GLU A 473 38.33 35.62 -10.06
N LEU A 474 37.89 36.82 -10.39
CA LEU A 474 37.46 37.17 -11.75
C LEU A 474 38.41 38.22 -12.32
N LEU A 475 39.15 37.88 -13.36
CA LEU A 475 40.05 38.83 -14.02
C LEU A 475 39.33 39.47 -15.23
N VAL A 476 39.21 40.78 -15.20
CA VAL A 476 38.63 41.58 -16.30
C VAL A 476 39.77 42.22 -17.09
N VAL A 477 39.86 41.87 -18.37
CA VAL A 477 40.85 42.41 -19.30
C VAL A 477 40.15 43.28 -20.36
N PRO A 478 40.51 44.56 -20.52
CA PRO A 478 39.98 45.39 -21.62
C PRO A 478 40.33 44.80 -22.98
N LYS A 479 39.37 44.79 -23.92
CA LYS A 479 39.65 44.46 -25.32
C LYS A 479 40.39 45.63 -25.94
N ALA A 480 41.57 45.40 -26.51
CA ALA A 480 42.29 46.41 -27.30
C ALA A 480 41.41 46.93 -28.47
N GLY A 481 41.08 48.20 -28.50
CA GLY A 481 40.38 48.84 -29.61
C GLY A 481 41.20 48.66 -30.88
N ARG A 482 40.54 48.44 -32.04
CA ARG A 482 41.20 48.47 -33.34
C ARG A 482 41.76 49.87 -33.58
N GLY A 483 43.03 50.06 -33.24
CA GLY A 483 43.74 51.30 -33.59
C GLY A 483 44.55 51.84 -32.37
N THR A 484 45.71 51.22 -32.08
CA THR A 484 47.02 51.85 -31.70
C THR A 484 47.93 50.69 -31.28
N THR A 485 48.94 50.49 -32.05
CA THR A 485 50.09 49.64 -31.73
C THR A 485 50.85 50.24 -30.53
N THR A 486 50.69 49.63 -29.35
CA THR A 486 51.58 49.75 -28.23
C THR A 486 52.06 48.40 -27.82
N THR A 487 53.35 48.22 -27.93
CA THR A 487 54.10 46.98 -27.64
C THR A 487 53.72 46.36 -26.28
N ALA A 488 53.09 45.22 -26.29
CA ALA A 488 52.86 44.40 -25.09
C ALA A 488 54.22 43.78 -24.68
N LYS A 489 54.67 44.06 -23.49
CA LYS A 489 55.70 43.26 -22.80
C LYS A 489 55.15 41.88 -22.50
N PRO A 490 55.94 40.80 -22.72
CA PRO A 490 55.52 39.46 -22.37
C PRO A 490 55.49 39.29 -20.84
N LEU A 491 54.39 38.76 -20.32
CA LEU A 491 54.24 38.27 -18.96
C LEU A 491 55.08 37.01 -18.77
N SER A 492 56.37 37.19 -18.48
CA SER A 492 57.23 36.18 -17.88
C SER A 492 57.66 36.71 -16.52
N ASN A 493 57.18 36.08 -15.49
CA ASN A 493 57.67 35.98 -14.10
C ASN A 493 56.54 36.11 -13.08
N LEU A 494 55.89 35.00 -12.80
CA LEU A 494 55.33 34.71 -11.49
C LEU A 494 55.87 33.37 -11.02
N ASN A 495 56.96 33.52 -10.26
CA ASN A 495 57.52 32.66 -9.20
C ASN A 495 57.26 31.15 -9.21
N SER A 496 58.26 30.45 -9.73
CA SER A 496 58.64 29.14 -9.21
C SER A 496 59.24 29.27 -7.81
N LYS A 497 58.50 29.06 -6.75
CA LYS A 497 59.03 28.67 -5.45
C LYS A 497 59.08 27.15 -5.39
N THR A 498 60.30 26.62 -5.57
CA THR A 498 60.70 25.27 -5.27
C THR A 498 60.38 24.93 -3.82
N LEU A 499 59.52 23.96 -3.62
CA LEU A 499 59.34 23.25 -2.33
C LEU A 499 60.20 21.97 -2.38
N THR A 500 61.25 21.97 -1.59
CA THR A 500 62.02 20.79 -1.20
C THR A 500 61.21 19.96 -0.20
N PRO A 501 61.17 18.60 -0.28
CA PRO A 501 60.50 17.76 0.71
C PRO A 501 61.33 17.70 2.01
N PRO A 502 60.73 17.64 3.19
CA PRO A 502 61.41 17.38 4.46
C PRO A 502 61.74 15.87 4.60
N PRO A 503 62.65 15.49 5.49
CA PRO A 503 63.28 14.18 5.61
C PRO A 503 62.38 13.06 6.15
#